data_9692bb5a73d978b35004e66fdf63d893
#
_entry.id   9692bb5a73d978b35004e66fdf63d893
#
_cell.length_a   1.000
_cell.length_b   1.000
_cell.length_c   1.000
_cell.angle_alpha   90.00
_cell.angle_beta   90.00
_cell.angle_gamma   90.00
#
_symmetry.space_group_name_H-M   'P 1'
#
loop_
_entity.id
_entity.type
_entity.pdbx_description
1 polymer ?
#
loop_
_entity_poly.entity_id
_entity_poly.type
_entity_poly.pdbx_seq_one_letter_code
_entity_poly.pdbx_strand_id
1 'polypeptide(L)'
;MENKKKKVKQAIALEYNPSEDAPKVIASGQGALAERIIEKAKESNVPLHRDDSLAETLSRLEIGEMIPPELYEVVAEILVFVDAMDKIRQKELERGK
;
A
#
# COMPACT_ATOMS: atom_id res chain seq x y z
N MET A 1 -1.50 -26.64 -17.67
CA MET A 1 -1.28 -26.23 -17.43
C MET A 1 -1.41 -25.11 -17.29
N GLU A 2 -1.61 -24.58 -17.27
CA GLU A 2 -1.67 -23.64 -17.13
C GLU A 2 -1.90 -22.97 -16.09
N ASN A 3 -2.46 -23.12 -15.28
CA ASN A 3 -2.69 -22.63 -14.17
C ASN A 3 -1.60 -22.24 -13.47
N LYS A 4 -0.57 -22.65 -13.72
CA LYS A 4 0.55 -22.25 -13.08
C LYS A 4 0.74 -20.82 -13.21
N LYS A 5 0.08 -20.15 -14.05
CA LYS A 5 0.22 -18.76 -14.12
C LYS A 5 -0.63 -18.03 -13.19
N LYS A 6 -1.44 -18.73 -12.42
CA LYS A 6 -2.27 -18.10 -11.48
C LYS A 6 -1.45 -17.40 -10.47
N LYS A 7 -1.56 -16.11 -10.33
CA LYS A 7 -0.81 -15.36 -9.37
C LYS A 7 -1.42 -15.40 -8.00
N VAL A 8 -0.60 -15.53 -7.00
CA VAL A 8 -1.08 -15.47 -5.63
C VAL A 8 -1.24 -13.99 -5.28
N LYS A 9 -2.38 -13.65 -4.69
CA LYS A 9 -2.64 -12.28 -4.30
C LYS A 9 -1.66 -11.85 -3.22
N GLN A 10 -1.17 -10.65 -3.31
CA GLN A 10 -0.25 -10.11 -2.32
C GLN A 10 -0.74 -8.75 -1.86
N ALA A 11 -0.49 -8.42 -0.61
CA ALA A 11 -0.83 -7.11 -0.08
C ALA A 11 0.26 -6.68 0.89
N ILE A 12 0.71 -5.46 0.74
CA ILE A 12 1.72 -4.89 1.60
C ILE A 12 1.18 -3.58 2.13
N ALA A 13 1.24 -3.39 3.42
CA ALA A 13 0.82 -2.13 4.03
C ALA A 13 2.04 -1.34 4.42
N LEU A 14 2.07 -0.08 4.03
CA LEU A 14 3.16 0.81 4.36
C LEU A 14 2.65 1.94 5.23
N GLU A 15 3.49 2.39 6.14
CA GLU A 15 3.17 3.52 6.98
C GLU A 15 4.25 4.55 6.79
N TYR A 16 3.87 5.79 6.52
CA TYR A 16 4.82 6.86 6.37
C TYR A 16 4.65 7.86 7.50
N ASN A 17 5.71 8.02 8.27
CA ASN A 17 5.72 8.98 9.35
C ASN A 17 6.72 10.07 8.95
N PRO A 18 6.28 11.32 8.81
CA PRO A 18 7.20 12.37 8.34
C PRO A 18 8.45 12.55 9.20
N SER A 19 8.40 12.09 10.45
CA SER A 19 9.57 12.21 11.30
C SER A 19 10.60 11.11 11.03
N GLU A 20 10.29 10.17 10.16
CA GLU A 20 11.21 9.10 9.81
C GLU A 20 11.75 9.29 8.42
N ASP A 21 12.85 8.62 8.12
CA ASP A 21 13.51 8.79 6.84
C ASP A 21 12.75 8.20 5.66
N ALA A 22 11.96 7.19 5.89
CA ALA A 22 11.28 6.50 4.81
C ALA A 22 10.09 5.73 5.33
N PRO A 23 9.14 5.39 4.44
CA PRO A 23 8.03 4.52 4.82
C PRO A 23 8.54 3.14 5.25
N LYS A 24 7.78 2.49 6.09
CA LYS A 24 8.16 1.15 6.53
C LYS A 24 7.00 0.20 6.37
N VAL A 25 7.32 -1.07 6.27
CA VAL A 25 6.34 -2.14 6.10
C VAL A 25 5.72 -2.44 7.45
N ILE A 26 4.40 -2.32 7.54
CA ILE A 26 3.71 -2.65 8.79
C ILE A 26 2.88 -3.91 8.68
N ALA A 27 2.62 -4.38 7.46
CA ALA A 27 1.91 -5.63 7.26
C ALA A 27 2.27 -6.17 5.89
N SER A 28 2.28 -7.49 5.77
CA SER A 28 2.63 -8.14 4.51
C SER A 28 2.00 -9.52 4.51
N GLY A 29 1.37 -9.90 3.42
CA GLY A 29 0.76 -11.21 3.35
C GLY A 29 0.43 -11.62 1.93
N GLN A 30 0.16 -12.93 1.78
CA GLN A 30 -0.21 -13.51 0.50
C GLN A 30 -1.49 -14.32 0.68
N GLY A 31 -2.19 -14.53 -0.41
CA GLY A 31 -3.38 -15.35 -0.41
C GLY A 31 -4.46 -14.84 0.54
N ALA A 32 -4.93 -15.69 1.42
CA ALA A 32 -5.99 -15.33 2.35
C ALA A 32 -5.58 -14.19 3.25
N LEU A 33 -4.30 -14.15 3.64
CA LEU A 33 -3.83 -13.08 4.50
C LEU A 33 -3.83 -11.75 3.74
N ALA A 34 -3.49 -11.78 2.44
CA ALA A 34 -3.55 -10.58 1.64
C ALA A 34 -4.97 -10.04 1.58
N GLU A 35 -5.94 -10.93 1.44
CA GLU A 35 -7.32 -10.52 1.41
C GLU A 35 -7.76 -9.88 2.70
N ARG A 36 -7.29 -10.40 3.82
CA ARG A 36 -7.59 -9.80 5.10
C ARG A 36 -6.99 -8.42 5.26
N ILE A 37 -5.76 -8.24 4.77
CA ILE A 37 -5.11 -6.95 4.83
C ILE A 37 -5.89 -5.94 4.02
N ILE A 38 -6.33 -6.33 2.82
CA ILE A 38 -7.08 -5.45 1.95
C ILE A 38 -8.44 -5.10 2.57
N GLU A 39 -9.10 -6.09 3.14
CA GLU A 39 -10.37 -5.87 3.78
C GLU A 39 -10.25 -4.89 4.94
N LYS A 40 -9.23 -5.10 5.76
CA LYS A 40 -9.00 -4.24 6.89
C LYS A 40 -8.71 -2.81 6.44
N ALA A 41 -7.95 -2.68 5.36
CA ALA A 41 -7.65 -1.35 4.83
C ALA A 41 -8.92 -0.66 4.38
N LYS A 42 -9.80 -1.38 3.72
CA LYS A 42 -11.06 -0.80 3.28
C LYS A 42 -11.93 -0.38 4.45
N GLU A 43 -11.99 -1.21 5.47
CA GLU A 43 -12.77 -0.88 6.66
C GLU A 43 -12.26 0.36 7.36
N SER A 44 -10.95 0.55 7.34
CA SER A 44 -10.33 1.68 8.02
C SER A 44 -10.12 2.87 7.10
N ASN A 45 -10.63 2.80 5.87
CA ASN A 45 -10.50 3.88 4.89
C ASN A 45 -9.05 4.19 4.55
N VAL A 46 -8.22 3.17 4.55
CA VAL A 46 -6.84 3.32 4.12
C VAL A 46 -6.82 3.21 2.59
N PRO A 47 -6.22 4.17 1.90
CA PRO A 47 -6.18 4.11 0.44
C PRO A 47 -5.43 2.91 -0.07
N LEU A 48 -5.88 2.37 -1.19
CA LEU A 48 -5.28 1.21 -1.82
C LEU A 48 -4.75 1.58 -3.19
N HIS A 49 -3.59 1.10 -3.50
CA HIS A 49 -2.98 1.28 -4.81
C HIS A 49 -2.57 -0.10 -5.32
N ARG A 50 -2.90 -0.41 -6.54
CA ARG A 50 -2.59 -1.71 -7.09
C ARG A 50 -1.39 -1.66 -8.02
N ASP A 51 -0.37 -2.42 -7.69
CA ASP A 51 0.84 -2.52 -8.49
C ASP A 51 1.48 -3.84 -8.15
N ASP A 52 1.23 -4.84 -9.00
CA ASP A 52 1.69 -6.20 -8.71
C ASP A 52 3.19 -6.30 -8.65
N SER A 53 3.88 -5.59 -9.52
CA SER A 53 5.33 -5.63 -9.54
C SER A 53 5.93 -5.03 -8.28
N LEU A 54 5.42 -3.90 -7.87
CA LEU A 54 5.91 -3.26 -6.66
C LEU A 54 5.58 -4.08 -5.43
N ALA A 55 4.38 -4.68 -5.40
CA ALA A 55 4.00 -5.52 -4.28
C ALA A 55 4.95 -6.71 -4.13
N GLU A 56 5.34 -7.30 -5.24
CA GLU A 56 6.25 -8.41 -5.18
C GLU A 56 7.60 -7.98 -4.63
N THR A 57 8.10 -6.83 -5.07
CA THR A 57 9.37 -6.31 -4.57
C THR A 57 9.28 -6.02 -3.07
N LEU A 58 8.19 -5.37 -2.66
CA LEU A 58 8.04 -5.03 -1.25
C LEU A 58 7.82 -6.26 -0.38
N SER A 59 7.29 -7.34 -0.94
CA SER A 59 7.02 -8.54 -0.15
C SER A 59 8.30 -9.19 0.36
N ARG A 60 9.44 -8.80 -0.17
CA ARG A 60 10.71 -9.34 0.28
C ARG A 60 11.22 -8.64 1.52
N LEU A 61 10.61 -7.53 1.88
CA LEU A 61 11.02 -6.80 3.08
C LEU A 61 10.35 -7.40 4.29
N GLU A 62 10.98 -7.23 5.44
CA GLU A 62 10.41 -7.72 6.68
C GLU A 62 9.53 -6.66 7.31
N ILE A 63 8.57 -7.10 8.10
CA ILE A 63 7.71 -6.17 8.82
C ILE A 63 8.58 -5.35 9.76
N GLY A 64 8.39 -4.04 9.72
CA GLY A 64 9.20 -3.12 10.50
C GLY A 64 10.35 -2.52 9.73
N GLU A 65 10.63 -3.06 8.55
CA GLU A 65 11.76 -2.60 7.76
C GLU A 65 11.36 -1.42 6.90
N MET A 66 12.23 -0.43 6.79
CA MET A 66 11.98 0.70 5.91
C MET A 66 12.27 0.31 4.48
N ILE A 67 11.57 0.94 3.54
CA ILE A 67 11.83 0.65 2.14
C ILE A 67 13.25 1.12 1.78
N PRO A 68 13.91 0.41 0.87
CA PRO A 68 15.27 0.81 0.49
C PRO A 68 15.25 2.02 -0.44
N PRO A 69 16.37 2.74 -0.53
CA PRO A 69 16.40 3.96 -1.35
C PRO A 69 16.01 3.74 -2.80
N GLU A 70 16.24 2.57 -3.33
CA GLU A 70 15.90 2.27 -4.72
C GLU A 70 14.40 2.43 -4.97
N LEU A 71 13.58 2.32 -3.93
CA LEU A 71 12.14 2.40 -4.07
C LEU A 71 11.56 3.74 -3.65
N TYR A 72 12.40 4.67 -3.23
CA TYR A 72 11.91 5.95 -2.73
C TYR A 72 11.04 6.66 -3.75
N GLU A 73 11.51 6.75 -4.96
CA GLU A 73 10.82 7.54 -5.95
C GLU A 73 9.46 6.95 -6.33
N VAL A 74 9.42 5.66 -6.57
CA VAL A 74 8.16 5.04 -6.98
C VAL A 74 7.14 5.07 -5.84
N VAL A 75 7.58 4.85 -4.61
CA VAL A 75 6.66 4.87 -3.48
C VAL A 75 6.21 6.30 -3.19
N ALA A 76 7.12 7.27 -3.34
CA ALA A 76 6.77 8.66 -3.12
C ALA A 76 5.68 9.10 -4.08
N GLU A 77 5.75 8.68 -5.33
CA GLU A 77 4.74 9.03 -6.30
C GLU A 77 3.37 8.49 -5.90
N ILE A 78 3.33 7.28 -5.38
CA ILE A 78 2.09 6.68 -4.95
C ILE A 78 1.53 7.42 -3.74
N LEU A 79 2.40 7.79 -2.80
CA LEU A 79 1.94 8.49 -1.61
C LEU A 79 1.38 9.87 -1.94
N VAL A 80 1.98 10.55 -2.91
CA VAL A 80 1.47 11.84 -3.34
C VAL A 80 0.09 11.69 -3.95
N PHE A 81 -0.10 10.67 -4.79
CA PHE A 81 -1.40 10.41 -5.40
C PHE A 81 -2.46 10.14 -4.34
N VAL A 82 -2.12 9.31 -3.36
CA VAL A 82 -3.05 8.97 -2.29
C VAL A 82 -3.43 10.21 -1.48
N ASP A 83 -2.45 11.03 -1.16
CA ASP A 83 -2.71 12.24 -0.40
C ASP A 83 -3.63 13.18 -1.16
N ALA A 84 -3.44 13.30 -2.47
CA ALA A 84 -4.29 14.14 -3.28
C ALA A 84 -5.73 13.64 -3.29
N MET A 85 -5.91 12.32 -3.36
CA MET A 85 -7.25 11.76 -3.34
C MET A 85 -7.93 12.02 -2.00
N ASP A 86 -7.20 11.92 -0.92
CA ASP A 86 -7.77 12.18 0.40
C ASP A 86 -8.22 13.63 0.51
N LYS A 87 -7.46 14.55 -0.03
CA LYS A 87 -7.83 15.96 0.03
C LYS A 87 -9.07 16.25 -0.79
N ILE A 88 -9.19 15.61 -1.94
CA ILE A 88 -10.36 15.77 -2.78
C ILE A 88 -11.59 15.27 -2.03
N ARG A 89 -11.46 14.12 -1.40
CA ARG A 89 -12.57 13.55 -0.65
C ARG A 89 -13.00 14.45 0.50
N GLN A 90 -12.05 15.04 1.18
CA GLN A 90 -12.36 15.93 2.26
C GLN A 90 -13.14 17.15 1.77
N LYS A 91 -12.75 17.70 0.65
CA LYS A 91 -13.43 18.84 0.10
C LYS A 91 -14.87 18.53 -0.26
N GLU A 92 -15.07 17.33 -0.81
CA GLU A 92 -16.41 16.94 -1.18
C GLU A 92 -17.30 16.81 0.04
N LEU A 93 -16.77 16.28 1.12
CA LEU A 93 -17.55 16.15 2.35
C LEU A 93 -17.92 17.52 2.87
N GLU A 94 -17.03 18.47 2.82
CA GLU A 94 -17.31 19.81 3.29
C GLU A 94 -18.40 20.46 2.45
N ARG A 95 -18.36 20.23 1.15
CA ARG A 95 -19.34 20.81 0.28
C ARG A 95 -20.71 20.23 0.49
N GLY A 96 -20.79 19.00 0.94
CA GLY A 96 -22.04 18.32 1.15
C GLY A 96 -22.85 18.87 2.30
N LYS A 97 -22.31 19.76 3.04
CA LYS A 97 -23.06 20.35 4.16
C LYS A 97 -23.96 21.48 3.70
#